data_8f3df5828b2002b813acaebd4b3474cf
#
_entry.id   8f3df5828b2002b813acaebd4b3474cf
#
_cell.length_a   1.000
_cell.length_b   1.000
_cell.length_c   1.000
_cell.angle_alpha   90.00
_cell.angle_beta   90.00
_cell.angle_gamma   90.00
#
_symmetry.space_group_name_H-M   'P 1'
#
loop_
_entity.id
_entity.type
_entity.pdbx_description
1 polymer ?
#
loop_
_entity_poly.entity_id
_entity_poly.type
_entity_poly.pdbx_seq_one_letter_code
_entity_poly.pdbx_strand_id
1 'polypeptide(L)'
;MSLSPKGNQPKRYEGDYFLKVDYRGGEALSEFLISLFLESTSFKDFVPYRYIFPNISKSPSYKPRYSFIPMFHIVLEYIYQFNSTLFDKVNRQNVRKSSEDRRMLVFRYWIDKYYFRLSIKDRVKELQNMIVWFTNGQVSYDDCATYFSAFVTLDTMFLNTDRHFQNFGVMFDSTLGSYRTSLLFDQGFSLGVGENSLFIKRVQLHRDKQIKMQPFGTTLKSNSKVVEWYPYDFDVVKFVNLLQFELSNWGVLGMSAQWGLMKRQLNIYYPQDTNGVNTLEYLTSVGL
;
A
#
# COMPACT_ATOMS: atom_id res chain seq x y z
N MET A 1 25.98 11.03 0.14
CA MET A 1 24.97 9.92 0.08
C MET A 1 23.80 10.31 0.97
N SER A 2 22.67 10.72 0.40
CA SER A 2 21.47 10.98 1.20
C SER A 2 20.85 9.64 1.55
N LEU A 3 20.88 9.29 2.84
CA LEU A 3 20.17 8.13 3.35
C LEU A 3 18.66 8.33 3.11
N SER A 4 18.03 7.30 2.55
CA SER A 4 16.60 7.23 2.31
C SER A 4 15.78 7.36 3.60
N PRO A 5 14.57 7.91 3.52
CA PRO A 5 13.67 7.91 4.65
C PRO A 5 13.33 6.48 5.09
N LYS A 6 13.35 6.31 6.38
CA LYS A 6 12.93 5.23 7.24
C LYS A 6 12.10 4.07 6.66
N GLY A 7 12.67 2.96 6.73
CA GLY A 7 12.18 1.61 6.57
C GLY A 7 13.36 0.68 6.79
N ASN A 8 13.16 -0.49 7.38
CA ASN A 8 14.22 -1.43 7.77
C ASN A 8 15.01 -2.03 6.60
N GLN A 9 14.78 -1.59 5.37
CA GLN A 9 15.45 -2.09 4.17
C GLN A 9 16.40 -1.04 3.60
N PRO A 10 17.60 -1.42 3.15
CA PRO A 10 18.46 -0.54 2.40
C PRO A 10 17.80 -0.08 1.12
N LYS A 11 17.80 1.19 0.96
CA LYS A 11 17.23 1.88 -0.19
C LYS A 11 18.27 2.85 -0.73
N ARG A 12 18.44 2.91 -2.05
CA ARG A 12 19.36 3.86 -2.68
C ARG A 12 18.74 4.47 -3.94
N TYR A 13 19.16 5.69 -4.26
CA TYR A 13 18.89 6.28 -5.56
C TYR A 13 20.02 5.90 -6.51
N GLU A 14 19.67 5.54 -7.73
CA GLU A 14 20.58 5.25 -8.81
C GLU A 14 20.04 5.88 -10.10
N GLY A 15 20.59 7.08 -10.42
CA GLY A 15 20.03 7.91 -11.49
C GLY A 15 18.55 8.27 -11.22
N ASP A 16 17.70 7.99 -12.20
CA ASP A 16 16.27 8.25 -12.13
C ASP A 16 15.47 7.14 -11.45
N TYR A 17 16.15 6.23 -10.75
CA TYR A 17 15.52 5.08 -10.13
C TYR A 17 15.76 5.01 -8.63
N PHE A 18 14.82 4.38 -7.97
CA PHE A 18 14.89 4.02 -6.58
C PHE A 18 15.00 2.50 -6.46
N LEU A 19 16.07 2.03 -5.83
CA LEU A 19 16.31 0.61 -5.59
C LEU A 19 16.03 0.27 -4.13
N LYS A 20 15.31 -0.81 -3.91
CA LYS A 20 14.96 -1.38 -2.59
C LYS A 20 15.46 -2.82 -2.55
N VAL A 21 16.28 -3.15 -1.55
CA VAL A 21 16.81 -4.51 -1.37
C VAL A 21 15.89 -5.29 -0.44
N ASP A 22 15.41 -6.43 -0.92
CA ASP A 22 14.57 -7.33 -0.15
C ASP A 22 15.43 -8.34 0.64
N TYR A 23 15.49 -8.17 1.95
CA TYR A 23 16.20 -9.10 2.83
C TYR A 23 15.35 -10.26 3.34
N ARG A 24 14.02 -10.15 3.24
CA ARG A 24 13.11 -11.18 3.76
C ARG A 24 12.73 -12.22 2.74
N GLY A 25 13.00 -11.93 1.47
CA GLY A 25 12.61 -12.75 0.33
C GLY A 25 11.10 -12.64 0.03
N GLY A 26 10.79 -12.31 -1.21
CA GLY A 26 9.42 -12.22 -1.72
C GLY A 26 8.79 -10.84 -1.71
N GLU A 27 9.31 -9.83 -0.98
CA GLU A 27 8.77 -8.46 -1.01
C GLU A 27 8.91 -7.84 -2.39
N ALA A 28 10.09 -7.93 -3.00
CA ALA A 28 10.35 -7.41 -4.34
C ALA A 28 9.48 -8.12 -5.40
N LEU A 29 9.28 -9.44 -5.25
CA LEU A 29 8.41 -10.20 -6.13
C LEU A 29 6.93 -9.81 -5.95
N SER A 30 6.47 -9.59 -4.73
CA SER A 30 5.10 -9.14 -4.45
C SER A 30 4.84 -7.75 -5.04
N GLU A 31 5.74 -6.78 -4.84
CA GLU A 31 5.67 -5.45 -5.44
C GLU A 31 5.59 -5.53 -6.96
N PHE A 32 6.43 -6.38 -7.57
CA PHE A 32 6.45 -6.59 -9.01
C PHE A 32 5.15 -7.19 -9.55
N LEU A 33 4.67 -8.29 -8.97
CA LEU A 33 3.45 -8.98 -9.41
C LEU A 33 2.22 -8.06 -9.31
N ILE A 34 2.10 -7.30 -8.22
CA ILE A 34 0.98 -6.37 -8.05
C ILE A 34 1.11 -5.18 -9.00
N SER A 35 2.33 -4.73 -9.28
CA SER A 35 2.58 -3.70 -10.30
C SER A 35 2.11 -4.16 -11.69
N LEU A 36 2.43 -5.39 -12.09
CA LEU A 36 1.96 -5.94 -13.36
C LEU A 36 0.43 -6.08 -13.40
N PHE A 37 -0.19 -6.47 -12.28
CA PHE A 37 -1.65 -6.47 -12.17
C PHE A 37 -2.21 -5.06 -12.44
N LEU A 38 -1.71 -4.04 -11.77
CA LEU A 38 -2.16 -2.66 -11.96
C LEU A 38 -1.88 -2.14 -13.37
N GLU A 39 -0.75 -2.48 -13.98
CA GLU A 39 -0.43 -2.16 -15.38
C GLU A 39 -1.38 -2.84 -16.37
N SER A 40 -1.95 -4.00 -16.01
CA SER A 40 -2.95 -4.70 -16.83
C SER A 40 -4.36 -4.12 -16.69
N THR A 41 -4.57 -3.11 -15.84
CA THR A 41 -5.81 -2.37 -15.69
C THR A 41 -5.74 -0.97 -16.32
N SER A 42 -6.83 -0.21 -16.26
CA SER A 42 -6.86 1.23 -16.61
C SER A 42 -6.36 2.14 -15.47
N PHE A 43 -6.20 1.62 -14.25
CA PHE A 43 -5.72 2.40 -13.10
C PHE A 43 -4.27 2.87 -13.30
N LYS A 44 -4.00 4.17 -13.05
CA LYS A 44 -2.69 4.79 -13.33
C LYS A 44 -1.99 5.37 -12.11
N ASP A 45 -2.69 5.53 -10.99
CA ASP A 45 -2.13 6.19 -9.81
C ASP A 45 -1.38 5.23 -8.89
N PHE A 46 -0.35 4.57 -9.42
CA PHE A 46 0.52 3.67 -8.68
C PHE A 46 2.00 3.82 -9.07
N VAL A 47 2.88 3.34 -8.19
CA VAL A 47 4.32 3.26 -8.46
C VAL A 47 4.61 1.94 -9.18
N PRO A 48 5.07 1.95 -10.44
CA PRO A 48 5.44 0.74 -11.13
C PRO A 48 6.76 0.18 -10.59
N TYR A 49 6.73 -1.08 -10.16
CA TYR A 49 7.92 -1.80 -9.70
C TYR A 49 8.39 -2.79 -10.75
N ARG A 50 9.72 -2.93 -10.86
CA ARG A 50 10.38 -3.96 -11.68
C ARG A 50 11.22 -4.86 -10.78
N TYR A 51 11.26 -6.11 -11.11
CA TYR A 51 12.02 -7.12 -10.37
C TYR A 51 13.42 -7.27 -10.98
N ILE A 52 14.45 -7.05 -10.18
CA ILE A 52 15.84 -7.29 -10.55
C ILE A 52 16.33 -8.47 -9.71
N PHE A 53 16.71 -9.54 -10.38
CA PHE A 53 17.25 -10.72 -9.71
C PHE A 53 18.65 -10.45 -9.13
N PRO A 54 19.00 -10.94 -7.90
CA PRO A 54 18.09 -11.52 -6.91
C PRO A 54 17.55 -10.46 -5.91
N ASN A 55 16.25 -10.47 -5.67
CA ASN A 55 15.60 -9.77 -4.55
C ASN A 55 15.75 -8.23 -4.51
N ILE A 56 15.78 -7.57 -5.65
CA ILE A 56 15.79 -6.11 -5.74
C ILE A 56 14.54 -5.66 -6.49
N SER A 57 13.78 -4.72 -5.89
CA SER A 57 12.77 -3.96 -6.62
C SER A 57 13.32 -2.62 -7.09
N LYS A 58 12.92 -2.23 -8.29
CA LYS A 58 13.29 -0.97 -8.94
C LYS A 58 12.03 -0.21 -9.28
N SER A 59 11.96 1.05 -8.92
CA SER A 59 10.87 1.95 -9.29
C SER A 59 11.39 3.30 -9.78
N PRO A 60 10.63 4.04 -10.60
CA PRO A 60 10.99 5.39 -10.98
C PRO A 60 11.14 6.30 -9.77
N SER A 61 12.08 7.24 -9.83
CA SER A 61 12.20 8.32 -8.87
C SER A 61 11.35 9.49 -9.33
N TYR A 62 10.41 9.90 -8.50
CA TYR A 62 9.55 11.07 -8.78
C TYR A 62 10.13 12.39 -8.24
N LYS A 63 11.33 12.36 -7.66
CA LYS A 63 12.05 13.58 -7.27
C LYS A 63 12.70 14.27 -8.49
N PRO A 64 12.84 15.59 -8.48
CA PRO A 64 12.48 16.53 -7.41
C PRO A 64 11.04 17.08 -7.47
N ARG A 65 10.25 16.73 -8.48
CA ARG A 65 8.96 17.35 -8.75
C ARG A 65 7.90 17.10 -7.67
N TYR A 66 7.87 15.88 -7.12
CA TYR A 66 6.84 15.49 -6.17
C TYR A 66 7.42 15.24 -4.79
N SER A 67 6.74 15.74 -3.76
CA SER A 67 7.01 15.45 -2.36
C SER A 67 5.87 14.64 -1.78
N PHE A 68 6.17 13.41 -1.32
CA PHE A 68 5.19 12.59 -0.61
C PHE A 68 5.07 13.04 0.85
N ILE A 69 3.83 13.28 1.28
CA ILE A 69 3.48 13.64 2.65
C ILE A 69 2.61 12.52 3.22
N PRO A 70 3.18 11.66 4.07
CA PRO A 70 2.46 10.53 4.63
C PRO A 70 1.35 10.97 5.57
N MET A 71 0.28 10.18 5.68
CA MET A 71 -0.84 10.42 6.57
C MET A 71 -0.40 10.62 8.02
N PHE A 72 0.66 9.95 8.45
CA PHE A 72 1.30 10.18 9.75
C PHE A 72 1.62 11.67 10.02
N HIS A 73 2.19 12.37 9.03
CA HIS A 73 2.52 13.79 9.16
C HIS A 73 1.26 14.67 9.18
N ILE A 74 0.30 14.36 8.32
CA ILE A 74 -0.99 15.08 8.27
C ILE A 74 -1.70 15.00 9.63
N VAL A 75 -1.75 13.82 10.24
CA VAL A 75 -2.32 13.60 11.58
C VAL A 75 -1.58 14.42 12.62
N LEU A 76 -0.24 14.46 12.58
CA LEU A 76 0.53 15.26 13.55
C LEU A 76 0.28 16.74 13.42
N GLU A 77 0.20 17.29 12.21
CA GLU A 77 -0.12 18.69 11.97
C GLU A 77 -1.55 19.03 12.44
N TYR A 78 -2.51 18.13 12.18
CA TYR A 78 -3.88 18.28 12.66
C TYR A 78 -3.94 18.30 14.20
N ILE A 79 -3.24 17.36 14.86
CA ILE A 79 -3.17 17.35 16.33
C ILE A 79 -2.52 18.62 16.86
N TYR A 80 -1.45 19.09 16.24
CA TYR A 80 -0.78 20.33 16.63
C TYR A 80 -1.73 21.53 16.54
N GLN A 81 -2.47 21.63 15.44
CA GLN A 81 -3.39 22.74 15.21
C GLN A 81 -4.59 22.72 16.15
N PHE A 82 -5.21 21.57 16.40
CA PHE A 82 -6.48 21.46 17.12
C PHE A 82 -6.36 20.92 18.54
N ASN A 83 -5.21 20.38 18.93
CA ASN A 83 -4.96 19.81 20.26
C ASN A 83 -3.50 20.00 20.71
N SER A 84 -3.02 21.25 20.67
CA SER A 84 -1.64 21.61 21.06
C SER A 84 -1.29 21.18 22.49
N THR A 85 -2.28 21.16 23.40
CA THR A 85 -2.08 20.70 24.76
C THR A 85 -1.60 19.25 24.88
N LEU A 86 -2.01 18.37 23.96
CA LEU A 86 -1.50 17.01 23.88
C LEU A 86 -0.02 16.99 23.51
N PHE A 87 0.36 17.80 22.52
CA PHE A 87 1.75 17.94 22.10
C PHE A 87 2.63 18.43 23.26
N ASP A 88 2.19 19.47 23.97
CA ASP A 88 2.91 20.04 25.11
C ASP A 88 3.06 19.03 26.24
N LYS A 89 1.99 18.31 26.57
CA LYS A 89 2.02 17.28 27.61
C LYS A 89 3.04 16.20 27.31
N VAL A 90 3.05 15.66 26.10
CA VAL A 90 3.99 14.61 25.68
C VAL A 90 5.42 15.15 25.66
N ASN A 91 5.63 16.35 25.16
CA ASN A 91 6.95 16.99 25.11
C ASN A 91 7.53 17.20 26.52
N ARG A 92 6.75 17.73 27.47
CA ARG A 92 7.20 17.95 28.86
C ARG A 92 7.59 16.63 29.55
N GLN A 93 6.82 15.55 29.31
CA GLN A 93 7.07 14.25 29.92
C GLN A 93 8.26 13.49 29.32
N ASN A 94 8.69 13.86 28.12
CA ASN A 94 9.68 13.10 27.33
C ASN A 94 10.85 13.97 26.85
N VAL A 95 11.29 14.96 27.62
CA VAL A 95 12.35 15.93 27.26
C VAL A 95 13.66 15.25 26.82
N ARG A 96 13.98 14.08 27.37
CA ARG A 96 15.21 13.34 27.05
C ARG A 96 15.14 12.55 25.73
N LYS A 97 13.95 12.45 25.10
CA LYS A 97 13.77 11.76 23.83
C LYS A 97 14.02 12.69 22.66
N SER A 98 14.41 12.14 21.50
CA SER A 98 14.52 12.92 20.27
C SER A 98 13.18 13.55 19.88
N SER A 99 13.22 14.60 19.07
CA SER A 99 11.98 15.24 18.56
C SER A 99 11.10 14.24 17.81
N GLU A 100 11.73 13.33 17.07
CA GLU A 100 11.04 12.30 16.32
C GLU A 100 10.37 11.25 17.21
N ASP A 101 11.06 10.78 18.24
CA ASP A 101 10.45 9.86 19.21
C ASP A 101 9.26 10.50 19.91
N ARG A 102 9.34 11.81 20.22
CA ARG A 102 8.22 12.54 20.81
C ARG A 102 7.02 12.67 19.86
N ARG A 103 7.27 12.95 18.57
CA ARG A 103 6.20 12.96 17.54
C ARG A 103 5.54 11.60 17.43
N MET A 104 6.32 10.51 17.45
CA MET A 104 5.78 9.16 17.44
C MET A 104 4.93 8.86 18.68
N LEU A 105 5.31 9.35 19.86
CA LEU A 105 4.54 9.18 21.08
C LEU A 105 3.21 9.96 21.04
N VAL A 106 3.21 11.19 20.51
CA VAL A 106 1.97 11.98 20.29
C VAL A 106 1.03 11.22 19.36
N PHE A 107 1.55 10.72 18.24
CA PHE A 107 0.77 9.94 17.28
C PHE A 107 0.18 8.67 17.90
N ARG A 108 0.99 7.87 18.61
CA ARG A 108 0.52 6.65 19.29
C ARG A 108 -0.55 6.96 20.33
N TYR A 109 -0.36 8.02 21.13
CA TYR A 109 -1.36 8.43 22.11
C TYR A 109 -2.69 8.79 21.44
N TRP A 110 -2.64 9.54 20.31
CA TRP A 110 -3.83 9.90 19.56
C TRP A 110 -4.52 8.65 18.98
N ILE A 111 -3.76 7.73 18.38
CA ILE A 111 -4.29 6.45 17.85
C ILE A 111 -5.04 5.70 18.96
N ASP A 112 -4.40 5.50 20.11
CA ASP A 112 -4.94 4.64 21.18
C ASP A 112 -6.11 5.30 21.94
N LYS A 113 -6.07 6.60 22.13
CA LYS A 113 -7.02 7.31 23.00
C LYS A 113 -8.19 7.93 22.25
N TYR A 114 -8.04 8.23 20.97
CA TYR A 114 -9.07 8.88 20.16
C TYR A 114 -9.47 8.06 18.95
N TYR A 115 -8.52 7.78 18.06
CA TYR A 115 -8.81 7.18 16.78
C TYR A 115 -9.47 5.80 16.89
N PHE A 116 -8.92 4.88 17.68
CA PHE A 116 -9.50 3.54 17.85
C PHE A 116 -10.80 3.51 18.69
N ARG A 117 -11.19 4.62 19.29
CA ARG A 117 -12.51 4.74 19.93
C ARG A 117 -13.63 5.12 18.96
N LEU A 118 -13.28 5.67 17.82
CA LEU A 118 -14.23 5.94 16.74
C LEU A 118 -14.73 4.63 16.12
N SER A 119 -15.95 4.65 15.60
CA SER A 119 -16.39 3.58 14.70
C SER A 119 -15.49 3.52 13.46
N ILE A 120 -15.40 2.37 12.78
CA ILE A 120 -14.54 2.25 11.60
C ILE A 120 -14.96 3.26 10.52
N LYS A 121 -16.27 3.48 10.36
CA LYS A 121 -16.82 4.49 9.44
C LYS A 121 -16.37 5.91 9.79
N ASP A 122 -16.40 6.25 11.08
CA ASP A 122 -15.96 7.58 11.56
C ASP A 122 -14.45 7.75 11.39
N ARG A 123 -13.65 6.67 11.52
CA ARG A 123 -12.20 6.71 11.25
C ARG A 123 -11.91 7.07 9.79
N VAL A 124 -12.64 6.48 8.84
CA VAL A 124 -12.51 6.82 7.41
C VAL A 124 -12.81 8.31 7.22
N LYS A 125 -13.95 8.78 7.75
CA LYS A 125 -14.36 10.17 7.65
C LYS A 125 -13.36 11.13 8.30
N GLU A 126 -12.81 10.77 9.46
CA GLU A 126 -11.81 11.58 10.14
C GLU A 126 -10.53 11.75 9.32
N LEU A 127 -10.04 10.68 8.69
CA LEU A 127 -8.87 10.77 7.81
C LEU A 127 -9.15 11.57 6.54
N GLN A 128 -10.36 11.48 5.98
CA GLN A 128 -10.79 12.34 4.88
C GLN A 128 -10.80 13.81 5.31
N ASN A 129 -11.40 14.13 6.46
CA ASN A 129 -11.42 15.49 7.00
C ASN A 129 -9.99 16.06 7.16
N MET A 130 -9.07 15.27 7.68
CA MET A 130 -7.67 15.68 7.85
C MET A 130 -6.97 15.96 6.52
N ILE A 131 -7.18 15.12 5.50
CA ILE A 131 -6.60 15.32 4.16
C ILE A 131 -7.19 16.59 3.52
N VAL A 132 -8.50 16.73 3.52
CA VAL A 132 -9.19 17.90 2.93
C VAL A 132 -8.73 19.19 3.63
N TRP A 133 -8.67 19.20 4.97
CA TRP A 133 -8.15 20.32 5.75
C TRP A 133 -6.69 20.64 5.39
N PHE A 134 -5.81 19.63 5.40
CA PHE A 134 -4.37 19.82 5.17
C PHE A 134 -4.07 20.35 3.75
N THR A 135 -4.86 19.96 2.78
CA THR A 135 -4.71 20.38 1.37
C THR A 135 -5.52 21.61 0.99
N ASN A 136 -6.16 22.28 1.97
CA ASN A 136 -7.09 23.39 1.73
C ASN A 136 -8.17 23.07 0.67
N GLY A 137 -8.68 21.83 0.67
CA GLY A 137 -9.71 21.35 -0.24
C GLY A 137 -9.23 21.02 -1.65
N GLN A 138 -7.93 21.11 -1.95
CA GLN A 138 -7.39 20.71 -3.26
C GLN A 138 -7.54 19.21 -3.52
N VAL A 139 -7.50 18.39 -2.47
CA VAL A 139 -7.94 16.99 -2.49
C VAL A 139 -9.33 16.96 -1.89
N SER A 140 -10.33 16.62 -2.70
CA SER A 140 -11.73 16.57 -2.30
C SER A 140 -12.08 15.32 -1.47
N TYR A 141 -13.29 15.29 -0.90
CA TYR A 141 -13.80 14.08 -0.24
C TYR A 141 -13.97 12.92 -1.22
N ASP A 142 -14.35 13.21 -2.47
CA ASP A 142 -14.51 12.19 -3.52
C ASP A 142 -13.16 11.62 -3.96
N ASP A 143 -12.12 12.45 -4.08
CA ASP A 143 -10.75 11.99 -4.32
C ASP A 143 -10.27 11.07 -3.19
N CYS A 144 -10.52 11.46 -1.94
CA CYS A 144 -10.19 10.63 -0.79
C CYS A 144 -10.97 9.30 -0.79
N ALA A 145 -12.27 9.33 -1.13
CA ALA A 145 -13.11 8.13 -1.19
C ALA A 145 -12.60 7.17 -2.26
N THR A 146 -12.33 7.67 -3.47
CA THR A 146 -11.77 6.90 -4.59
C THR A 146 -10.42 6.30 -4.22
N TYR A 147 -9.53 7.10 -3.64
CA TYR A 147 -8.20 6.66 -3.21
C TYR A 147 -8.25 5.58 -2.13
N PHE A 148 -9.12 5.75 -1.10
CA PHE A 148 -9.28 4.76 -0.04
C PHE A 148 -9.90 3.47 -0.58
N SER A 149 -10.88 3.58 -1.47
CA SER A 149 -11.45 2.45 -2.21
C SER A 149 -10.37 1.67 -2.95
N ALA A 150 -9.54 2.36 -3.72
CA ALA A 150 -8.50 1.72 -4.53
C ALA A 150 -7.50 0.95 -3.64
N PHE A 151 -6.89 1.58 -2.64
CA PHE A 151 -5.90 0.85 -1.84
C PHE A 151 -6.50 -0.23 -0.95
N VAL A 152 -7.69 -0.04 -0.36
CA VAL A 152 -8.31 -1.08 0.47
C VAL A 152 -8.72 -2.28 -0.37
N THR A 153 -9.23 -2.06 -1.58
CA THR A 153 -9.52 -3.13 -2.53
C THR A 153 -8.27 -3.90 -2.88
N LEU A 154 -7.20 -3.20 -3.29
CA LEU A 154 -5.93 -3.81 -3.65
C LEU A 154 -5.32 -4.61 -2.49
N ASP A 155 -5.27 -3.99 -1.30
CA ASP A 155 -4.74 -4.62 -0.09
C ASP A 155 -5.56 -5.85 0.32
N THR A 156 -6.88 -5.81 0.13
CA THR A 156 -7.78 -6.95 0.41
C THR A 156 -7.57 -8.08 -0.59
N MET A 157 -7.46 -7.74 -1.88
CA MET A 157 -7.22 -8.71 -2.93
C MET A 157 -5.89 -9.44 -2.75
N PHE A 158 -4.83 -8.71 -2.46
CA PHE A 158 -3.48 -9.27 -2.41
C PHE A 158 -2.95 -9.47 -0.98
N LEU A 159 -3.82 -9.35 0.03
CA LEU A 159 -3.52 -9.71 1.41
C LEU A 159 -2.39 -8.86 2.02
N ASN A 160 -2.35 -7.56 1.71
CA ASN A 160 -1.36 -6.67 2.29
C ASN A 160 -1.60 -6.48 3.79
N THR A 161 -0.63 -6.86 4.61
CA THR A 161 -0.73 -6.80 6.08
C THR A 161 -0.07 -5.57 6.69
N ASP A 162 0.63 -4.75 5.89
CA ASP A 162 1.46 -3.63 6.37
C ASP A 162 1.02 -2.24 5.88
N ARG A 163 -0.27 -2.05 5.54
CA ARG A 163 -0.79 -0.71 5.20
C ARG A 163 -0.91 0.18 6.43
N HIS A 164 0.16 0.86 6.80
CA HIS A 164 0.18 1.78 7.93
C HIS A 164 0.17 3.26 7.49
N PHE A 165 0.07 4.20 8.44
CA PHE A 165 -0.08 5.64 8.17
C PHE A 165 1.12 6.30 7.47
N GLN A 166 2.23 5.61 7.25
CA GLN A 166 3.36 6.08 6.45
C GLN A 166 3.29 5.61 4.98
N ASN A 167 2.38 4.67 4.65
CA ASN A 167 2.26 4.05 3.33
C ASN A 167 1.07 4.58 2.51
N PHE A 168 0.47 5.67 2.95
CA PHE A 168 -0.55 6.42 2.21
C PHE A 168 -0.59 7.88 2.68
N GLY A 169 -1.16 8.78 1.86
CA GLY A 169 -1.20 10.22 2.16
C GLY A 169 -1.44 11.04 0.90
N VAL A 170 -0.75 12.17 0.80
CA VAL A 170 -0.85 13.07 -0.35
C VAL A 170 0.51 13.33 -0.99
N MET A 171 0.50 13.78 -2.23
CA MET A 171 1.67 14.28 -2.94
C MET A 171 1.50 15.78 -3.20
N PHE A 172 2.56 16.54 -2.96
CA PHE A 172 2.67 17.94 -3.35
C PHE A 172 3.51 18.06 -4.64
N ASP A 173 2.93 18.64 -5.66
CA ASP A 173 3.65 18.99 -6.90
C ASP A 173 4.25 20.39 -6.75
N SER A 174 5.56 20.47 -6.58
CA SER A 174 6.28 21.74 -6.40
C SER A 174 6.25 22.63 -7.66
N THR A 175 6.00 22.07 -8.83
CA THR A 175 5.91 22.82 -10.09
C THR A 175 4.54 23.51 -10.25
N LEU A 176 3.47 22.83 -9.83
CA LEU A 176 2.11 23.34 -9.92
C LEU A 176 1.62 24.00 -8.63
N GLY A 177 2.34 23.83 -7.52
CA GLY A 177 1.90 24.29 -6.19
C GLY A 177 0.62 23.61 -5.71
N SER A 178 0.38 22.36 -6.12
CA SER A 178 -0.89 21.68 -5.91
C SER A 178 -0.72 20.33 -5.22
N TYR A 179 -1.77 19.93 -4.48
CA TYR A 179 -1.86 18.62 -3.84
C TYR A 179 -2.72 17.65 -4.64
N ARG A 180 -2.38 16.37 -4.55
CA ARG A 180 -3.23 15.25 -5.00
C ARG A 180 -3.05 14.06 -4.04
N THR A 181 -3.92 13.05 -4.12
CA THR A 181 -3.73 11.77 -3.44
C THR A 181 -2.41 11.13 -3.85
N SER A 182 -1.75 10.40 -2.96
CA SER A 182 -0.50 9.74 -3.31
C SER A 182 -0.74 8.56 -4.26
N LEU A 183 0.30 8.20 -4.99
CA LEU A 183 0.30 6.94 -5.75
C LEU A 183 0.18 5.75 -4.80
N LEU A 184 -0.40 4.65 -5.26
CA LEU A 184 -0.34 3.38 -4.52
C LEU A 184 1.09 2.82 -4.59
N PHE A 185 1.67 2.51 -3.44
CA PHE A 185 3.04 2.00 -3.31
C PHE A 185 3.18 1.08 -2.09
N ASP A 186 4.34 0.48 -1.93
CA ASP A 186 4.74 -0.37 -0.80
C ASP A 186 3.82 -1.57 -0.59
N GLN A 187 3.74 -2.41 -1.63
CA GLN A 187 2.97 -3.66 -1.65
C GLN A 187 3.84 -4.87 -1.24
N GLY A 188 5.02 -4.63 -0.68
CA GLY A 188 5.99 -5.68 -0.37
C GLY A 188 5.47 -6.74 0.61
N PHE A 189 4.64 -6.34 1.57
CA PHE A 189 4.01 -7.26 2.55
C PHE A 189 2.69 -7.88 2.07
N SER A 190 2.50 -7.95 0.77
CA SER A 190 1.38 -8.66 0.14
C SER A 190 1.73 -10.11 -0.15
N LEU A 191 0.74 -10.89 -0.57
CA LEU A 191 0.91 -12.28 -1.03
C LEU A 191 1.63 -13.17 0.01
N GLY A 192 1.39 -12.92 1.30
CA GLY A 192 1.90 -13.74 2.40
C GLY A 192 3.38 -13.54 2.75
N VAL A 193 4.00 -12.47 2.27
CA VAL A 193 5.39 -12.14 2.61
C VAL A 193 5.53 -11.87 4.12
N GLY A 194 6.57 -12.43 4.73
CA GLY A 194 6.85 -12.28 6.16
C GLY A 194 5.89 -13.03 7.09
N GLU A 195 4.93 -13.76 6.54
CA GLU A 195 3.90 -14.45 7.30
C GLU A 195 4.30 -15.90 7.63
N ASN A 196 3.75 -16.41 8.70
CA ASN A 196 4.04 -17.76 9.18
C ASN A 196 3.08 -18.81 8.60
N SER A 197 3.31 -20.09 8.93
CA SER A 197 2.47 -21.22 8.49
C SER A 197 0.99 -21.10 8.89
N LEU A 198 0.66 -20.37 9.96
CA LEU A 198 -0.72 -20.13 10.38
C LEU A 198 -1.43 -19.16 9.42
N PHE A 199 -0.73 -18.20 8.87
CA PHE A 199 -1.27 -17.31 7.83
C PHE A 199 -1.65 -18.13 6.59
N ILE A 200 -0.71 -18.92 6.07
CA ILE A 200 -0.94 -19.78 4.90
C ILE A 200 -2.12 -20.73 5.15
N LYS A 201 -2.20 -21.32 6.33
CA LYS A 201 -3.33 -22.18 6.72
C LYS A 201 -4.66 -21.42 6.75
N ARG A 202 -4.70 -20.16 7.24
CA ARG A 202 -5.92 -19.32 7.20
C ARG A 202 -6.36 -19.03 5.77
N VAL A 203 -5.40 -18.70 4.91
CA VAL A 203 -5.67 -18.46 3.48
C VAL A 203 -6.21 -19.71 2.83
N GLN A 204 -5.59 -20.88 3.05
CA GLN A 204 -6.07 -22.17 2.53
C GLN A 204 -7.48 -22.53 3.03
N LEU A 205 -7.83 -22.17 4.26
CA LEU A 205 -9.16 -22.38 4.84
C LEU A 205 -10.16 -21.27 4.51
N HIS A 206 -9.86 -20.41 3.54
CA HIS A 206 -10.70 -19.27 3.16
C HIS A 206 -11.06 -18.31 4.32
N ARG A 207 -10.13 -18.16 5.27
CA ARG A 207 -10.25 -17.26 6.42
C ARG A 207 -9.47 -15.95 6.26
N ASP A 208 -9.17 -15.57 5.04
CA ASP A 208 -8.42 -14.36 4.67
C ASP A 208 -9.05 -13.10 5.29
N LYS A 209 -10.38 -13.07 5.37
CA LYS A 209 -11.15 -11.95 5.94
C LYS A 209 -10.82 -11.65 7.41
N GLN A 210 -10.18 -12.60 8.12
CA GLN A 210 -9.74 -12.45 9.51
C GLN A 210 -8.28 -11.98 9.63
N ILE A 211 -7.58 -11.81 8.50
CA ILE A 211 -6.21 -11.33 8.48
C ILE A 211 -6.17 -9.89 9.00
N LYS A 212 -5.21 -9.62 9.88
CA LYS A 212 -5.01 -8.28 10.45
C LYS A 212 -4.59 -7.31 9.36
N MET A 213 -5.19 -6.13 9.35
CA MET A 213 -4.89 -5.06 8.42
C MET A 213 -5.27 -3.70 9.03
N GLN A 214 -4.49 -2.70 8.71
CA GLN A 214 -4.76 -1.29 8.97
C GLN A 214 -5.22 -0.61 7.66
N PRO A 215 -5.55 0.69 7.61
CA PRO A 215 -5.51 1.65 8.71
C PRO A 215 -6.83 1.86 9.44
N PHE A 216 -7.99 1.50 8.86
CA PHE A 216 -9.30 1.86 9.42
C PHE A 216 -9.79 0.86 10.46
N GLY A 217 -9.76 -0.41 10.12
CA GLY A 217 -10.15 -1.52 10.99
C GLY A 217 -8.95 -2.34 11.44
N THR A 218 -9.26 -3.52 11.98
CA THR A 218 -8.25 -4.45 12.47
C THR A 218 -8.07 -5.68 11.57
N THR A 219 -8.91 -5.82 10.55
CA THR A 219 -8.89 -6.95 9.61
C THR A 219 -9.25 -6.50 8.19
N LEU A 220 -8.88 -7.30 7.18
CA LEU A 220 -9.29 -7.09 5.79
C LEU A 220 -10.80 -6.92 5.67
N LYS A 221 -11.58 -7.81 6.31
CA LYS A 221 -13.05 -7.75 6.31
C LYS A 221 -13.59 -6.46 6.91
N SER A 222 -12.97 -5.93 7.96
CA SER A 222 -13.45 -4.71 8.60
C SER A 222 -13.18 -3.48 7.75
N ASN A 223 -12.04 -3.43 7.05
CA ASN A 223 -11.71 -2.33 6.16
C ASN A 223 -12.57 -2.36 4.87
N SER A 224 -12.75 -3.52 4.26
CA SER A 224 -13.55 -3.66 3.03
C SER A 224 -15.04 -3.38 3.19
N LYS A 225 -15.55 -3.24 4.42
CA LYS A 225 -16.95 -2.90 4.69
C LYS A 225 -17.24 -1.40 4.78
N VAL A 226 -16.21 -0.57 4.87
CA VAL A 226 -16.37 0.86 5.15
C VAL A 226 -15.97 1.75 3.99
N VAL A 227 -15.48 1.16 2.92
CA VAL A 227 -15.21 1.81 1.63
C VAL A 227 -15.92 1.02 0.53
N GLU A 228 -16.25 1.70 -0.55
CA GLU A 228 -16.75 1.04 -1.75
C GLU A 228 -15.64 0.20 -2.39
N TRP A 229 -16.04 -0.88 -3.05
CA TRP A 229 -15.09 -1.71 -3.78
C TRP A 229 -14.64 -0.99 -5.04
N TYR A 230 -13.32 -0.82 -5.24
CA TYR A 230 -12.80 -0.21 -6.45
C TYR A 230 -12.83 -1.24 -7.60
N PRO A 231 -13.51 -0.94 -8.72
CA PRO A 231 -13.68 -1.89 -9.82
C PRO A 231 -12.46 -1.87 -10.75
N TYR A 232 -11.35 -2.52 -10.37
CA TYR A 232 -10.23 -2.68 -11.28
C TYR A 232 -10.65 -3.51 -12.50
N ASP A 233 -10.44 -2.97 -13.69
CA ASP A 233 -10.73 -3.59 -14.98
C ASP A 233 -9.56 -4.49 -15.43
N PHE A 234 -9.40 -5.62 -14.77
CA PHE A 234 -8.30 -6.55 -14.99
C PHE A 234 -8.40 -7.28 -16.33
N ASP A 235 -7.29 -7.30 -17.07
CA ASP A 235 -7.09 -8.02 -18.32
C ASP A 235 -5.98 -9.08 -18.16
N VAL A 236 -6.36 -10.35 -18.12
CA VAL A 236 -5.43 -11.47 -17.88
C VAL A 236 -4.46 -11.67 -19.05
N VAL A 237 -4.88 -11.40 -20.28
CA VAL A 237 -4.01 -11.54 -21.47
C VAL A 237 -2.92 -10.50 -21.44
N LYS A 238 -3.29 -9.25 -21.14
CA LYS A 238 -2.32 -8.16 -20.97
C LYS A 238 -1.38 -8.43 -19.80
N PHE A 239 -1.87 -8.93 -18.67
CA PHE A 239 -1.07 -9.31 -17.53
C PHE A 239 -0.01 -10.35 -17.88
N VAL A 240 -0.40 -11.41 -18.58
CA VAL A 240 0.51 -12.47 -19.03
C VAL A 240 1.56 -11.93 -20.00
N ASN A 241 1.16 -11.11 -20.98
CA ASN A 241 2.10 -10.51 -21.93
C ASN A 241 3.14 -9.63 -21.22
N LEU A 242 2.74 -8.82 -20.25
CA LEU A 242 3.65 -8.03 -19.42
C LEU A 242 4.60 -8.92 -18.62
N LEU A 243 4.07 -9.96 -18.01
CA LEU A 243 4.85 -10.91 -17.23
C LEU A 243 5.88 -11.63 -18.10
N GLN A 244 5.51 -12.10 -19.31
CA GLN A 244 6.40 -12.72 -20.29
C GLN A 244 7.50 -11.77 -20.77
N PHE A 245 7.18 -10.52 -20.97
CA PHE A 245 8.15 -9.51 -21.39
C PHE A 245 9.20 -9.22 -20.29
N GLU A 246 8.77 -9.12 -19.04
CA GLU A 246 9.64 -8.72 -17.91
C GLU A 246 10.46 -9.89 -17.36
N LEU A 247 10.00 -11.14 -17.49
CA LEU A 247 10.67 -12.32 -16.97
C LEU A 247 11.12 -13.25 -18.11
N SER A 248 12.41 -13.26 -18.38
CA SER A 248 13.02 -14.20 -19.32
C SER A 248 13.07 -15.65 -18.81
N ASN A 249 12.85 -15.87 -17.51
CA ASN A 249 12.91 -17.21 -16.89
C ASN A 249 11.75 -17.44 -15.90
N TRP A 250 10.75 -18.20 -16.34
CA TRP A 250 9.56 -18.57 -15.59
C TRP A 250 9.79 -19.51 -14.40
N GLY A 251 10.91 -20.23 -14.37
CA GLY A 251 11.22 -21.17 -13.31
C GLY A 251 11.26 -20.56 -11.92
N VAL A 252 11.56 -19.27 -11.82
CA VAL A 252 11.57 -18.53 -10.56
C VAL A 252 10.16 -18.32 -10.00
N LEU A 253 9.16 -18.11 -10.85
CA LEU A 253 7.77 -17.91 -10.41
C LEU A 253 7.11 -19.20 -9.96
N GLY A 254 7.28 -20.29 -10.71
CA GLY A 254 6.56 -21.55 -10.49
C GLY A 254 6.77 -22.15 -9.09
N MET A 255 7.88 -21.82 -8.44
CA MET A 255 8.22 -22.30 -7.09
C MET A 255 7.91 -21.28 -5.98
N SER A 256 7.46 -20.08 -6.30
CA SER A 256 7.23 -19.05 -5.28
C SER A 256 5.83 -19.18 -4.65
N ALA A 257 5.79 -19.06 -3.31
CA ALA A 257 4.53 -19.01 -2.58
C ALA A 257 3.68 -17.79 -2.99
N GLN A 258 4.32 -16.68 -3.32
CA GLN A 258 3.70 -15.44 -3.79
C GLN A 258 2.91 -15.65 -5.08
N TRP A 259 3.50 -16.38 -6.04
CA TRP A 259 2.81 -16.71 -7.29
C TRP A 259 1.59 -17.61 -7.06
N GLY A 260 1.73 -18.61 -6.20
CA GLY A 260 0.60 -19.47 -5.84
C GLY A 260 -0.56 -18.69 -5.21
N LEU A 261 -0.25 -17.73 -4.32
CA LEU A 261 -1.26 -16.86 -3.73
C LEU A 261 -1.83 -15.88 -4.75
N MET A 262 -1.01 -15.32 -5.66
CA MET A 262 -1.47 -14.44 -6.74
C MET A 262 -2.51 -15.14 -7.61
N LYS A 263 -2.22 -16.34 -8.11
CA LYS A 263 -3.17 -17.14 -8.93
C LYS A 263 -4.48 -17.40 -8.18
N ARG A 264 -4.37 -17.78 -6.90
CA ARG A 264 -5.56 -18.01 -6.06
C ARG A 264 -6.41 -16.73 -5.93
N GLN A 265 -5.79 -15.60 -5.64
CA GLN A 265 -6.51 -14.32 -5.46
C GLN A 265 -7.13 -13.85 -6.78
N LEU A 266 -6.40 -13.95 -7.88
CA LEU A 266 -6.96 -13.64 -9.20
C LEU A 266 -8.17 -14.50 -9.52
N ASN A 267 -8.12 -15.80 -9.25
CA ASN A 267 -9.27 -16.70 -9.49
C ASN A 267 -10.47 -16.37 -8.57
N ILE A 268 -10.25 -15.86 -7.36
CA ILE A 268 -11.33 -15.47 -6.43
C ILE A 268 -12.01 -14.18 -6.89
N TYR A 269 -11.25 -13.16 -7.26
CA TYR A 269 -11.77 -11.83 -7.55
C TYR A 269 -12.07 -11.60 -9.03
N TYR A 270 -11.38 -12.33 -9.91
CA TYR A 270 -11.53 -12.29 -11.36
C TYR A 270 -11.59 -13.71 -11.94
N PRO A 271 -12.62 -14.50 -11.61
CA PRO A 271 -12.79 -15.83 -12.23
C PRO A 271 -12.92 -15.71 -13.75
N GLN A 272 -13.51 -14.61 -14.21
CA GLN A 272 -13.42 -14.10 -15.57
C GLN A 272 -12.85 -12.68 -15.51
N ASP A 273 -11.97 -12.34 -16.43
CA ASP A 273 -11.44 -10.99 -16.56
C ASP A 273 -12.46 -10.03 -17.17
N THR A 274 -12.08 -8.77 -17.37
CA THR A 274 -12.97 -7.74 -17.95
C THR A 274 -13.43 -8.07 -19.36
N ASN A 275 -12.68 -8.91 -20.09
CA ASN A 275 -12.99 -9.34 -21.45
C ASN A 275 -13.73 -10.69 -21.51
N GLY A 276 -14.10 -11.27 -20.34
CA GLY A 276 -14.79 -12.54 -20.23
C GLY A 276 -13.88 -13.78 -20.37
N VAL A 277 -12.55 -13.61 -20.34
CA VAL A 277 -11.58 -14.70 -20.36
C VAL A 277 -11.53 -15.37 -19.00
N ASN A 278 -11.64 -16.72 -18.95
CA ASN A 278 -11.44 -17.46 -17.71
C ASN A 278 -9.96 -17.35 -17.27
N THR A 279 -9.74 -16.66 -16.17
CA THR A 279 -8.39 -16.30 -15.70
C THR A 279 -7.54 -17.53 -15.40
N LEU A 280 -8.07 -18.52 -14.66
CA LEU A 280 -7.30 -19.68 -14.26
C LEU A 280 -7.00 -20.62 -15.45
N GLU A 281 -7.98 -20.83 -16.33
CA GLU A 281 -7.80 -21.62 -17.55
C GLU A 281 -6.76 -20.98 -18.45
N TYR A 282 -6.80 -19.67 -18.64
CA TYR A 282 -5.82 -18.96 -19.45
C TYR A 282 -4.41 -19.06 -18.88
N LEU A 283 -4.22 -18.80 -17.57
CA LEU A 283 -2.93 -18.95 -16.90
C LEU A 283 -2.38 -20.38 -17.05
N THR A 284 -3.23 -21.39 -16.90
CA THR A 284 -2.85 -22.80 -17.06
C THR A 284 -2.46 -23.13 -18.52
N SER A 285 -3.19 -22.60 -19.49
CA SER A 285 -2.93 -22.87 -20.92
C SER A 285 -1.58 -22.34 -21.41
N VAL A 286 -1.07 -21.28 -20.76
CA VAL A 286 0.24 -20.69 -21.06
C VAL A 286 1.36 -21.19 -20.15
N GLY A 287 1.10 -22.23 -19.36
CA GLY A 287 2.10 -22.86 -18.49
C GLY A 287 2.37 -22.15 -17.17
N LEU A 288 1.45 -21.35 -16.72
CA LEU A 288 1.49 -20.59 -15.45
C LEU A 288 0.43 -21.14 -14.47
#